data_10080e52a0e02c5dfd98b5625fdcf087
#
_entry.id   10080e52a0e02c5dfd98b5625fdcf087
#
_cell.length_a   1.000
_cell.length_b   1.000
_cell.length_c   1.000
_cell.angle_alpha   90.00
_cell.angle_beta   90.00
_cell.angle_gamma   90.00
#
_symmetry.space_group_name_H-M   'P 1'
#
loop_
_entity.id
_entity.type
_entity.pdbx_description
1 polymer ?
#
loop_
_entity_poly.entity_id
_entity_poly.type
_entity_poly.pdbx_seq_one_letter_code
_entity_poly.pdbx_strand_id
1 'polypeptide(L)'
;MFNCIKSFSYKMNISANQVSNALRIKALGNTKPDTPKIAGNFFANKFTIHLSKNHPFGGPDNQSPDFDGTVENSANGSVLTLKMKSLKYLLLPIPFMIFVLFLAGLSIYDYFCNENLASLIFSIVPILLFAGVWILIFTKLNRQYKKMKNWGAL
;
A
#
# COMPACT_ATOMS: atom_id res chain seq x y z
N MET A 1 -7.70 -2.98 15.42
CA MET A 1 -8.78 -2.83 14.44
C MET A 1 -8.49 -1.86 13.29
N PHE A 2 -7.30 -1.23 13.21
CA PHE A 2 -6.96 -0.18 12.24
C PHE A 2 -6.00 -0.59 11.11
N ASN A 3 -5.90 -1.90 10.78
CA ASN A 3 -4.91 -2.38 9.81
C ASN A 3 -5.38 -2.39 8.34
N CYS A 4 -6.61 -1.99 8.05
CA CYS A 4 -7.16 -2.03 6.70
C CYS A 4 -7.48 -0.61 6.23
N ILE A 5 -6.82 -0.16 5.15
CA ILE A 5 -7.08 1.16 4.55
C ILE A 5 -8.17 1.07 3.48
N LYS A 6 -8.18 0.01 2.70
CA LYS A 6 -9.17 -0.24 1.65
C LYS A 6 -9.49 -1.72 1.57
N SER A 7 -10.76 -2.04 1.34
CA SER A 7 -11.22 -3.41 1.07
C SER A 7 -12.10 -3.42 -0.17
N PHE A 8 -12.15 -4.54 -0.84
CA PHE A 8 -13.08 -4.80 -1.93
C PHE A 8 -13.47 -6.28 -1.94
N SER A 9 -14.67 -6.56 -2.42
CA SER A 9 -15.22 -7.91 -2.45
C SER A 9 -15.79 -8.21 -3.84
N TYR A 10 -15.63 -9.45 -4.27
CA TYR A 10 -16.16 -9.97 -5.51
C TYR A 10 -17.05 -11.16 -5.21
N LYS A 11 -18.25 -11.19 -5.79
CA LYS A 11 -19.13 -12.35 -5.79
C LYS A 11 -18.82 -13.19 -7.02
N MET A 12 -18.66 -14.48 -6.83
CA MET A 12 -18.33 -15.45 -7.88
C MET A 12 -19.29 -16.63 -7.82
N ASN A 13 -19.71 -17.12 -8.99
CA ASN A 13 -20.65 -18.24 -9.10
C ASN A 13 -19.96 -19.61 -9.07
N ILE A 14 -18.78 -19.70 -8.46
CA ILE A 14 -17.98 -20.91 -8.30
C ILE A 14 -17.62 -21.13 -6.83
N SER A 15 -17.29 -22.35 -6.46
CA SER A 15 -16.97 -22.69 -5.06
C SER A 15 -15.71 -22.01 -4.55
N ALA A 16 -15.61 -21.78 -3.24
CA ALA A 16 -14.44 -21.15 -2.63
C ALA A 16 -13.13 -21.90 -2.92
N ASN A 17 -13.17 -23.22 -2.98
CA ASN A 17 -11.99 -24.03 -3.32
C ASN A 17 -11.52 -23.83 -4.76
N GLN A 18 -12.44 -23.71 -5.70
CA GLN A 18 -12.11 -23.42 -7.10
C GLN A 18 -11.53 -22.01 -7.26
N VAL A 19 -12.10 -21.02 -6.58
CA VAL A 19 -11.53 -19.65 -6.54
C VAL A 19 -10.14 -19.63 -5.97
N SER A 20 -9.92 -20.28 -4.81
CA SER A 20 -8.61 -20.35 -4.15
C SER A 20 -7.55 -21.01 -5.04
N ASN A 21 -7.90 -22.11 -5.71
CA ASN A 21 -7.01 -22.77 -6.66
C ASN A 21 -6.72 -21.91 -7.89
N ALA A 22 -7.71 -21.24 -8.46
CA ALA A 22 -7.53 -20.35 -9.61
C ALA A 22 -6.61 -19.17 -9.25
N LEU A 23 -6.80 -18.56 -8.08
CA LEU A 23 -5.94 -17.48 -7.59
C LEU A 23 -4.51 -17.97 -7.37
N ARG A 24 -4.32 -19.16 -6.80
CA ARG A 24 -3.00 -19.77 -6.61
C ARG A 24 -2.28 -20.02 -7.94
N ILE A 25 -2.97 -20.59 -8.93
CA ILE A 25 -2.42 -20.82 -10.28
C ILE A 25 -2.07 -19.47 -10.93
N LYS A 26 -2.94 -18.48 -10.84
CA LYS A 26 -2.71 -17.14 -11.38
C LYS A 26 -1.52 -16.43 -10.71
N ALA A 27 -1.31 -16.64 -9.41
CA ALA A 27 -0.16 -16.10 -8.69
C ALA A 27 1.14 -16.79 -9.10
N LEU A 28 1.13 -18.12 -9.24
CA LEU A 28 2.30 -18.92 -9.60
C LEU A 28 2.62 -18.86 -11.11
N GLY A 29 1.59 -18.72 -11.96
CA GLY A 29 1.71 -18.75 -13.42
C GLY A 29 2.20 -17.47 -14.08
N ASN A 30 2.43 -16.40 -13.34
CA ASN A 30 2.83 -15.10 -13.89
C ASN A 30 4.33 -15.07 -14.15
N THR A 31 4.75 -15.77 -15.23
CA THR A 31 6.18 -15.95 -15.60
C THR A 31 6.70 -14.89 -16.58
N LYS A 32 5.87 -13.94 -17.05
CA LYS A 32 6.33 -12.88 -17.96
C LYS A 32 7.26 -11.92 -17.24
N PRO A 33 8.46 -11.62 -17.78
CA PRO A 33 9.47 -10.81 -17.11
C PRO A 33 9.02 -9.37 -16.80
N ASP A 34 8.08 -8.82 -17.57
CA ASP A 34 7.62 -7.44 -17.43
C ASP A 34 6.35 -7.28 -16.59
N THR A 35 5.74 -8.37 -16.12
CA THR A 35 4.57 -8.30 -15.27
C THR A 35 4.98 -8.32 -13.80
N PRO A 36 4.38 -7.46 -12.94
CA PRO A 36 4.65 -7.52 -11.51
C PRO A 36 4.23 -8.89 -10.99
N LYS A 37 5.21 -9.65 -10.47
CA LYS A 37 4.95 -10.95 -9.86
C LYS A 37 4.10 -10.74 -8.62
N ILE A 38 3.06 -11.55 -8.49
CA ILE A 38 2.30 -11.64 -7.26
C ILE A 38 2.94 -12.78 -6.47
N ALA A 39 3.55 -12.43 -5.34
CA ALA A 39 4.08 -13.39 -4.40
C ALA A 39 3.19 -13.42 -3.17
N GLY A 40 3.07 -14.57 -2.52
CA GLY A 40 2.28 -14.65 -1.29
C GLY A 40 2.12 -16.07 -0.77
N ASN A 41 1.53 -16.15 0.40
CA ASN A 41 1.25 -17.39 1.11
C ASN A 41 -0.24 -17.71 0.99
N PHE A 42 -0.57 -18.94 0.61
CA PHE A 42 -1.93 -19.43 0.46
C PHE A 42 -2.19 -20.55 1.49
N PHE A 43 -3.15 -20.32 2.38
CA PHE A 43 -3.59 -21.28 3.38
C PHE A 43 -5.10 -21.51 3.22
N ALA A 44 -5.46 -22.61 2.55
CA ALA A 44 -6.86 -22.95 2.29
C ALA A 44 -7.64 -21.73 1.69
N ASN A 45 -8.55 -21.16 2.45
CA ASN A 45 -9.41 -20.05 2.04
C ASN A 45 -8.86 -18.66 2.47
N LYS A 46 -7.67 -18.60 3.04
CA LYS A 46 -7.00 -17.36 3.44
C LYS A 46 -5.65 -17.26 2.74
N PHE A 47 -5.32 -16.07 2.30
CA PHE A 47 -4.02 -15.82 1.66
C PHE A 47 -3.55 -14.40 1.91
N THR A 48 -2.24 -14.23 1.88
CA THR A 48 -1.62 -12.90 1.89
C THR A 48 -0.80 -12.79 0.63
N ILE A 49 -1.04 -11.74 -0.14
CA ILE A 49 -0.34 -11.48 -1.41
C ILE A 49 0.24 -10.09 -1.43
N HIS A 50 1.36 -9.94 -2.13
CA HIS A 50 1.99 -8.65 -2.41
C HIS A 50 2.43 -8.59 -3.87
N LEU A 51 2.47 -7.36 -4.40
CA LEU A 51 3.02 -7.10 -5.73
C LEU A 51 4.54 -7.04 -5.62
N SER A 52 5.22 -8.07 -6.10
CA SER A 52 6.67 -8.07 -6.20
C SER A 52 7.08 -7.47 -7.56
N LYS A 53 7.94 -6.46 -7.54
CA LYS A 53 8.67 -6.04 -8.74
C LYS A 53 10.00 -6.77 -8.76
N ASN A 54 10.39 -7.29 -9.93
CA ASN A 54 11.77 -7.69 -10.13
C ASN A 54 12.62 -6.41 -10.10
N HIS A 55 13.28 -6.14 -8.99
CA HIS A 55 14.34 -5.14 -8.95
C HIS A 55 15.55 -5.70 -9.72
N PRO A 56 16.22 -4.91 -10.56
CA PRO A 56 17.44 -5.35 -11.26
C PRO A 56 18.57 -5.78 -10.31
N PHE A 57 18.46 -5.43 -9.02
CA PHE A 57 19.40 -5.80 -7.96
C PHE A 57 18.89 -6.92 -7.02
N GLY A 58 17.86 -7.68 -7.40
CA GLY A 58 17.51 -8.97 -6.79
C GLY A 58 16.91 -8.96 -5.39
N GLY A 59 16.49 -7.82 -4.86
CA GLY A 59 15.84 -7.75 -3.54
C GLY A 59 14.30 -7.84 -3.63
N PRO A 60 13.63 -8.46 -2.63
CA PRO A 60 12.18 -8.39 -2.54
C PRO A 60 11.75 -6.92 -2.39
N ASP A 61 10.77 -6.51 -3.19
CA ASP A 61 10.19 -5.16 -3.06
C ASP A 61 9.36 -5.06 -1.78
N ASN A 62 10.04 -4.86 -0.64
CA ASN A 62 9.42 -4.64 0.67
C ASN A 62 8.57 -3.36 0.72
N GLN A 63 8.49 -2.62 -0.37
CA GLN A 63 7.74 -1.37 -0.47
C GLN A 63 6.33 -1.54 -1.04
N SER A 64 5.89 -2.76 -1.33
CA SER A 64 4.53 -3.01 -1.77
C SER A 64 3.64 -3.38 -0.58
N PRO A 65 2.42 -2.82 -0.47
CA PRO A 65 1.51 -3.18 0.60
C PRO A 65 1.07 -4.64 0.45
N ASP A 66 0.90 -5.30 1.60
CA ASP A 66 0.32 -6.63 1.67
C ASP A 66 -1.20 -6.53 1.51
N PHE A 67 -1.78 -7.52 0.85
CA PHE A 67 -3.22 -7.71 0.74
C PHE A 67 -3.59 -9.03 1.39
N ASP A 68 -4.42 -8.97 2.42
CA ASP A 68 -5.04 -10.18 2.98
C ASP A 68 -6.28 -10.51 2.18
N GLY A 69 -6.35 -11.73 1.69
CA GLY A 69 -7.49 -12.29 1.01
C GLY A 69 -8.19 -13.35 1.82
N THR A 70 -9.52 -13.35 1.77
CA THR A 70 -10.36 -14.43 2.26
C THR A 70 -11.35 -14.84 1.18
N VAL A 71 -11.55 -16.15 1.01
CA VAL A 71 -12.57 -16.70 0.12
C VAL A 71 -13.56 -17.46 0.98
N GLU A 72 -14.81 -17.03 0.98
CA GLU A 72 -15.87 -17.63 1.80
C GLU A 72 -16.96 -18.21 0.89
N ASN A 73 -17.52 -19.35 1.26
CA ASN A 73 -18.68 -19.90 0.57
C ASN A 73 -19.90 -19.03 0.84
N SER A 74 -20.70 -18.80 -0.20
CA SER A 74 -21.98 -18.10 -0.16
C SER A 74 -23.06 -19.03 -0.71
N ALA A 75 -24.34 -18.73 -0.45
CA ALA A 75 -25.47 -19.55 -0.91
C ALA A 75 -25.44 -19.83 -2.44
N ASN A 76 -24.93 -18.87 -3.23
CA ASN A 76 -24.89 -18.96 -4.71
C ASN A 76 -23.46 -18.92 -5.25
N GLY A 77 -22.47 -19.50 -4.52
CA GLY A 77 -21.08 -19.52 -4.99
C GLY A 77 -20.10 -19.13 -3.88
N SER A 78 -19.25 -18.15 -4.14
CA SER A 78 -18.25 -17.68 -3.16
C SER A 78 -18.08 -16.17 -3.19
N VAL A 79 -17.54 -15.63 -2.10
CA VAL A 79 -17.16 -14.22 -1.95
C VAL A 79 -15.66 -14.13 -1.69
N LEU A 80 -14.95 -13.50 -2.62
CA LEU A 80 -13.55 -13.13 -2.46
C LEU A 80 -13.48 -11.74 -1.83
N THR A 81 -12.89 -11.63 -0.65
CA THR A 81 -12.61 -10.34 0.00
C THR A 81 -11.12 -10.10 0.05
N LEU A 82 -10.68 -8.93 -0.42
CA LEU A 82 -9.30 -8.49 -0.37
C LEU A 82 -9.20 -7.22 0.48
N LYS A 83 -8.32 -7.23 1.49
CA LYS A 83 -8.08 -6.13 2.43
C LYS A 83 -6.64 -5.67 2.30
N MET A 84 -6.43 -4.41 1.97
CA MET A 84 -5.11 -3.81 1.87
C MET A 84 -4.57 -3.46 3.25
N LYS A 85 -3.41 -4.03 3.61
CA LYS A 85 -2.65 -3.70 4.82
C LYS A 85 -1.57 -2.69 4.46
N SER A 86 -1.77 -1.44 4.80
CA SER A 86 -0.80 -0.40 4.49
C SER A 86 -0.45 0.49 5.68
N LEU A 87 -0.82 0.09 6.89
CA LEU A 87 -0.56 0.87 8.09
C LEU A 87 0.94 1.18 8.25
N LYS A 88 1.82 0.20 8.02
CA LYS A 88 3.27 0.39 8.09
C LYS A 88 3.79 1.48 7.14
N TYR A 89 3.17 1.66 5.97
CA TYR A 89 3.56 2.70 5.01
C TYR A 89 3.10 4.09 5.42
N LEU A 90 2.00 4.18 6.16
CA LEU A 90 1.52 5.43 6.74
C LEU A 90 2.29 5.81 8.01
N LEU A 91 2.77 4.82 8.77
CA LEU A 91 3.54 5.07 9.99
C LEU A 91 4.99 5.45 9.69
N LEU A 92 5.57 4.98 8.59
CA LEU A 92 6.96 5.23 8.22
C LEU A 92 7.34 6.71 8.16
N PRO A 93 6.54 7.62 7.56
CA PRO A 93 6.88 9.04 7.51
C PRO A 93 6.60 9.82 8.80
N ILE A 94 5.93 9.22 9.81
CA ILE A 94 5.56 9.95 11.04
C ILE A 94 6.78 10.50 11.81
N PRO A 95 7.86 9.73 12.07
CA PRO A 95 9.03 10.29 12.75
C PRO A 95 9.65 11.45 11.98
N PHE A 96 9.73 11.31 10.67
CA PHE A 96 10.22 12.37 9.79
C PHE A 96 9.31 13.60 9.83
N MET A 97 8.00 13.40 9.87
CA MET A 97 7.00 14.46 10.01
C MET A 97 7.18 15.26 11.31
N ILE A 98 7.36 14.56 12.44
CA ILE A 98 7.58 15.20 13.73
C ILE A 98 8.85 16.06 13.66
N PHE A 99 9.92 15.54 13.07
CA PHE A 99 11.18 16.27 12.89
C PHE A 99 11.02 17.53 12.02
N VAL A 100 10.29 17.42 10.90
CA VAL A 100 10.01 18.55 9.99
C VAL A 100 9.18 19.63 10.68
N LEU A 101 8.15 19.23 11.43
CA LEU A 101 7.31 20.18 12.18
C LEU A 101 8.11 20.86 13.30
N PHE A 102 9.01 20.14 13.95
CA PHE A 102 9.92 20.72 14.95
C PHE A 102 10.84 21.78 14.34
N LEU A 103 11.48 21.48 13.20
CA LEU A 103 12.32 22.45 12.48
C LEU A 103 11.53 23.67 12.02
N ALA A 104 10.33 23.48 11.48
CA ALA A 104 9.46 24.57 11.07
C ALA A 104 9.09 25.45 12.28
N GLY A 105 8.79 24.84 13.43
CA GLY A 105 8.50 25.56 14.68
C GLY A 105 9.67 26.41 15.15
N LEU A 106 10.90 25.87 15.11
CA LEU A 106 12.12 26.63 15.45
C LEU A 106 12.33 27.81 14.50
N SER A 107 12.12 27.63 13.20
CA SER A 107 12.28 28.69 12.21
C SER A 107 11.23 29.79 12.37
N ILE A 108 9.99 29.44 12.71
CA ILE A 108 8.92 30.41 13.00
C ILE A 108 9.27 31.19 14.29
N TYR A 109 9.75 30.49 15.32
CA TYR A 109 10.19 31.14 16.56
C TYR A 109 11.31 32.16 16.32
N ASP A 110 12.32 31.79 15.52
CA ASP A 110 13.42 32.68 15.13
C ASP A 110 12.93 33.92 14.37
N TYR A 111 11.93 33.76 13.50
CA TYR A 111 11.29 34.89 12.83
C TYR A 111 10.67 35.88 13.78
N PHE A 112 9.93 35.40 14.80
CA PHE A 112 9.29 36.29 15.79
C PHE A 112 10.29 36.96 16.74
N CYS A 113 11.42 36.29 17.04
CA CYS A 113 12.44 36.88 17.94
C CYS A 113 13.37 37.84 17.24
N ASN A 114 13.74 37.56 15.98
CA ASN A 114 14.82 38.26 15.28
C ASN A 114 14.35 39.00 14.02
N GLU A 115 13.03 38.98 13.71
CA GLU A 115 12.43 39.54 12.50
C GLU A 115 13.10 39.08 11.20
N ASN A 116 13.70 37.88 11.21
CA ASN A 116 14.49 37.34 10.11
C ASN A 116 13.58 36.70 9.04
N LEU A 117 13.34 37.40 7.95
CA LEU A 117 12.50 36.92 6.86
C LEU A 117 12.99 35.60 6.23
N ALA A 118 14.30 35.34 6.25
CA ALA A 118 14.87 34.08 5.76
C ALA A 118 14.36 32.89 6.58
N SER A 119 14.21 33.03 7.90
CA SER A 119 13.68 31.96 8.77
C SER A 119 12.25 31.58 8.41
N LEU A 120 11.43 32.52 7.97
CA LEU A 120 10.08 32.25 7.48
C LEU A 120 10.11 31.43 6.20
N ILE A 121 10.99 31.73 5.26
CA ILE A 121 11.16 30.95 4.02
C ILE A 121 11.65 29.54 4.35
N PHE A 122 12.60 29.38 5.27
CA PHE A 122 13.08 28.08 5.72
C PHE A 122 12.02 27.23 6.42
N SER A 123 10.97 27.83 6.99
CA SER A 123 9.85 27.07 7.57
C SER A 123 8.92 26.50 6.49
N ILE A 124 8.72 27.20 5.38
CA ILE A 124 7.79 26.81 4.31
C ILE A 124 8.34 25.62 3.50
N VAL A 125 9.64 25.61 3.19
CA VAL A 125 10.26 24.59 2.34
C VAL A 125 10.07 23.16 2.90
N PRO A 126 10.36 22.87 4.18
CA PRO A 126 10.12 21.55 4.75
C PRO A 126 8.65 21.12 4.71
N ILE A 127 7.73 22.05 4.92
CA ILE A 127 6.28 21.76 4.87
C ILE A 127 5.85 21.35 3.45
N LEU A 128 6.33 22.06 2.43
CA LEU A 128 6.05 21.72 1.03
C LEU A 128 6.66 20.37 0.63
N LEU A 129 7.90 20.09 1.03
CA LEU A 129 8.55 18.80 0.81
C LEU A 129 7.75 17.66 1.47
N PHE A 130 7.31 17.87 2.70
CA PHE A 130 6.48 16.91 3.40
C PHE A 130 5.15 16.64 2.67
N ALA A 131 4.43 17.68 2.25
CA ALA A 131 3.20 17.54 1.48
C ALA A 131 3.45 16.75 0.18
N GLY A 132 4.56 17.03 -0.52
CA GLY A 132 4.98 16.29 -1.71
C GLY A 132 5.19 14.80 -1.46
N VAL A 133 5.90 14.45 -0.40
CA VAL A 133 6.12 13.04 -0.01
C VAL A 133 4.80 12.33 0.27
N TRP A 134 3.88 12.96 1.00
CA TRP A 134 2.55 12.39 1.25
C TRP A 134 1.75 12.15 -0.02
N ILE A 135 1.72 13.10 -0.92
CA ILE A 135 1.05 12.97 -2.23
C ILE A 135 1.62 11.76 -2.99
N LEU A 136 2.95 11.60 -3.02
CA LEU A 136 3.60 10.47 -3.67
C LEU A 136 3.23 9.13 -3.04
N ILE A 137 3.22 9.04 -1.70
CA ILE A 137 2.81 7.82 -0.98
C ILE A 137 1.35 7.47 -1.32
N PHE A 138 0.42 8.41 -1.20
CA PHE A 138 -0.99 8.19 -1.51
C PHE A 138 -1.22 7.79 -2.96
N THR A 139 -0.54 8.44 -3.89
CA THR A 139 -0.63 8.10 -5.33
C THR A 139 -0.12 6.69 -5.59
N LYS A 140 1.02 6.30 -4.99
CA LYS A 140 1.59 4.95 -5.09
C LYS A 140 0.61 3.91 -4.53
N LEU A 141 0.08 4.13 -3.33
CA LEU A 141 -0.87 3.22 -2.68
C LEU A 141 -2.16 3.07 -3.51
N ASN A 142 -2.69 4.17 -4.03
CA ASN A 142 -3.91 4.13 -4.84
C ASN A 142 -3.69 3.40 -6.17
N ARG A 143 -2.53 3.56 -6.79
CA ARG A 143 -2.15 2.84 -8.02
C ARG A 143 -2.04 1.33 -7.76
N GLN A 144 -1.43 0.93 -6.65
CA GLN A 144 -1.32 -0.48 -6.26
C GLN A 144 -2.69 -1.08 -5.94
N TYR A 145 -3.54 -0.36 -5.22
CA TYR A 145 -4.92 -0.75 -4.95
C TYR A 145 -5.71 -1.00 -6.24
N LYS A 146 -5.62 -0.09 -7.22
CA LYS A 146 -6.29 -0.26 -8.53
C LYS A 146 -5.78 -1.50 -9.27
N LYS A 147 -4.46 -1.77 -9.25
CA LYS A 147 -3.89 -2.97 -9.86
C LYS A 147 -4.41 -4.26 -9.22
N MET A 148 -4.47 -4.31 -7.89
CA MET A 148 -4.98 -5.49 -7.18
C MET A 148 -6.48 -5.66 -7.35
N LYS A 149 -7.24 -4.57 -7.43
CA LYS A 149 -8.66 -4.63 -7.76
C LYS A 149 -8.88 -5.30 -9.13
N ASN A 150 -8.13 -4.88 -10.14
CA ASN A 150 -8.24 -5.48 -11.48
C ASN A 150 -7.75 -6.93 -11.51
N TRP A 151 -6.78 -7.30 -10.68
CA TRP A 151 -6.30 -8.68 -10.58
C TRP A 151 -7.32 -9.61 -9.92
N GLY A 152 -8.03 -9.14 -8.89
CA GLY A 152 -9.08 -9.93 -8.21
C GLY A 152 -10.35 -10.10 -9.01
N ALA A 153 -10.58 -9.33 -10.08
CA ALA A 153 -11.63 -9.56 -11.05
C ALA A 153 -11.22 -10.75 -11.95
N LEU A 154 -11.78 -11.94 -11.66
CA LEU A 154 -11.58 -13.19 -12.39
C LEU A 154 -12.51 -13.27 -13.59
#